data_3b08a39457da401c96d84b3b061f7659
#
_entry.id   3b08a39457da401c96d84b3b061f7659
#
_cell.length_a   1.000
_cell.length_b   1.000
_cell.length_c   1.000
_cell.angle_alpha   90.00
_cell.angle_beta   90.00
_cell.angle_gamma   90.00
#
_symmetry.space_group_name_H-M   'P 1'
#
loop_
_entity.id
_entity.type
_entity.pdbx_description
1 polymer ?
#
loop_
_entity_poly.entity_id
_entity_poly.type
_entity_poly.pdbx_seq_one_letter_code
_entity_poly.pdbx_strand_id
1 'polypeptide(L)'
;VTMRDNLRIRESFLIPAGKPEVAELLWEDVDVRSFTTRLTDDGMEIAGEMNVFVMYSSTEENSMAQWYETTQNFSGKLDVAGCTPDMISYVKYYPVNSNVEVKPDYDGENKEVQVELVLALDVKVYEEKEKTILTDVYSPVKNVINTTQTSVFHKLLVRNNSRCRASDRMNTGEYTNILQICNCTGVAQIDDITVEEDGLLVDGAIIANVFYVTANDAAPMGSIRAAVPFSNKIQVKSDEEITNMEYVVSAGVEQLSAAMTGSNEMEIKGSVGLDAICFAPCETESVMECEVEEYEENEFLKFPSIIGYIATGEETLWDIAKKYHTTVDSIKNGNHVLADRASERVKRGDKLLLVKAAR
;
A
#
# COMPACT_ATOMS: atom_id res chain seq x y z
N VAL A 1 12.48 -1.60 6.66
CA VAL A 1 13.18 -2.71 5.99
C VAL A 1 12.63 -2.84 4.58
N THR A 2 13.50 -3.08 3.59
CA THR A 2 13.10 -3.39 2.21
C THR A 2 13.85 -4.66 1.80
N MET A 3 13.12 -5.65 1.29
CA MET A 3 13.71 -6.91 0.86
C MET A 3 12.95 -7.51 -0.32
N ARG A 4 13.60 -8.43 -1.02
CA ARG A 4 13.02 -9.27 -2.07
C ARG A 4 13.27 -10.72 -1.74
N ASP A 5 12.25 -11.54 -1.92
CA ASP A 5 12.35 -12.99 -1.69
C ASP A 5 11.36 -13.74 -2.59
N ASN A 6 11.43 -15.04 -2.58
CA ASN A 6 10.52 -15.91 -3.33
C ASN A 6 9.80 -16.87 -2.37
N LEU A 7 8.47 -16.91 -2.51
CA LEU A 7 7.65 -17.91 -1.82
C LEU A 7 7.34 -19.04 -2.81
N ARG A 8 7.72 -20.26 -2.43
CA ARG A 8 7.37 -21.47 -3.18
C ARG A 8 6.22 -22.18 -2.49
N ILE A 9 5.15 -22.37 -3.24
CA ILE A 9 3.90 -22.98 -2.79
C ILE A 9 3.78 -24.33 -3.53
N ARG A 10 3.43 -25.37 -2.78
CA ARG A 10 3.17 -26.71 -3.33
C ARG A 10 1.91 -27.24 -2.70
N GLU A 11 0.95 -27.53 -3.57
CA GLU A 11 -0.34 -28.09 -3.18
C GLU A 11 -0.69 -29.27 -4.10
N SER A 12 -1.56 -30.14 -3.63
CA SER A 12 -2.13 -31.21 -4.46
C SER A 12 -3.62 -31.40 -4.20
N PHE A 13 -4.33 -31.81 -5.22
CA PHE A 13 -5.74 -32.12 -5.13
C PHE A 13 -6.11 -33.29 -6.06
N LEU A 14 -7.23 -33.90 -5.79
CA LEU A 14 -7.76 -35.00 -6.63
C LEU A 14 -8.83 -34.45 -7.58
N ILE A 15 -8.78 -34.91 -8.83
CA ILE A 15 -9.89 -34.75 -9.76
C ILE A 15 -11.04 -35.63 -9.23
N PRO A 16 -12.27 -35.09 -9.15
CA PRO A 16 -13.42 -35.83 -8.60
C PRO A 16 -13.66 -37.20 -9.29
N ALA A 17 -14.07 -38.17 -8.50
CA ALA A 17 -14.33 -39.56 -8.98
C ALA A 17 -15.34 -39.64 -10.14
N GLY A 18 -16.24 -38.67 -10.28
CA GLY A 18 -17.21 -38.59 -11.40
C GLY A 18 -16.62 -38.11 -12.74
N LYS A 19 -15.33 -37.74 -12.76
CA LYS A 19 -14.60 -37.33 -13.96
C LYS A 19 -13.62 -38.44 -14.37
N PRO A 20 -13.40 -38.66 -15.69
CA PRO A 20 -12.42 -39.65 -16.16
C PRO A 20 -10.99 -39.25 -15.77
N GLU A 21 -10.11 -40.26 -15.77
CA GLU A 21 -8.68 -40.03 -15.53
C GLU A 21 -8.03 -39.24 -16.67
N VAL A 22 -6.94 -38.55 -16.32
CA VAL A 22 -6.16 -37.71 -17.24
C VAL A 22 -5.25 -38.58 -18.09
N ALA A 23 -5.39 -38.47 -19.41
CA ALA A 23 -4.42 -39.01 -20.35
C ALA A 23 -3.30 -37.99 -20.62
N GLU A 24 -3.68 -36.75 -20.90
CA GLU A 24 -2.74 -35.67 -21.20
C GLU A 24 -3.33 -34.30 -20.77
N LEU A 25 -2.53 -33.44 -20.15
CA LEU A 25 -2.89 -32.06 -19.90
C LEU A 25 -2.83 -31.27 -21.21
N LEU A 26 -3.93 -30.60 -21.54
CA LEU A 26 -4.07 -29.78 -22.75
C LEU A 26 -3.84 -28.29 -22.44
N TRP A 27 -4.29 -27.84 -21.25
CA TRP A 27 -4.18 -26.48 -20.80
C TRP A 27 -4.21 -26.43 -19.28
N GLU A 28 -3.42 -25.53 -18.73
CA GLU A 28 -3.35 -25.26 -17.29
C GLU A 28 -3.29 -23.76 -17.02
N ASP A 29 -3.89 -23.35 -15.93
CA ASP A 29 -3.81 -21.97 -15.45
C ASP A 29 -3.82 -21.93 -13.93
N VAL A 30 -2.96 -21.09 -13.35
CA VAL A 30 -2.78 -20.96 -11.91
C VAL A 30 -2.75 -19.47 -11.55
N ASP A 31 -3.80 -19.02 -10.88
CA ASP A 31 -3.99 -17.64 -10.47
C ASP A 31 -3.98 -17.49 -8.94
N VAL A 32 -3.37 -16.44 -8.43
CA VAL A 32 -3.52 -16.04 -7.02
C VAL A 32 -4.78 -15.17 -6.88
N ARG A 33 -5.73 -15.63 -6.07
CA ARG A 33 -7.03 -14.98 -5.88
C ARG A 33 -7.11 -14.12 -4.62
N SER A 34 -6.47 -14.48 -3.57
CA SER A 34 -6.32 -13.66 -2.38
C SER A 34 -4.91 -13.77 -1.84
N PHE A 35 -4.44 -12.69 -1.27
CA PHE A 35 -3.10 -12.61 -0.70
C PHE A 35 -3.12 -11.71 0.52
N THR A 36 -2.79 -12.25 1.68
CA THR A 36 -2.76 -11.53 2.94
C THR A 36 -1.44 -11.74 3.64
N THR A 37 -0.98 -10.72 4.35
CA THR A 37 0.25 -10.76 5.11
C THR A 37 0.03 -10.28 6.53
N ARG A 38 0.75 -10.88 7.48
CA ARG A 38 0.76 -10.46 8.88
C ARG A 38 2.17 -10.50 9.41
N LEU A 39 2.65 -9.40 9.97
CA LEU A 39 3.94 -9.34 10.65
C LEU A 39 3.90 -10.12 11.97
N THR A 40 5.01 -10.76 12.26
CA THR A 40 5.32 -11.44 13.52
C THR A 40 6.69 -10.95 14.00
N ASP A 41 7.14 -11.41 15.15
CA ASP A 41 8.50 -11.13 15.60
C ASP A 41 9.51 -11.79 14.65
N ASP A 42 10.39 -10.98 14.06
CA ASP A 42 11.42 -11.35 13.07
C ASP A 42 10.90 -12.09 11.82
N GLY A 43 9.60 -11.94 11.50
CA GLY A 43 9.03 -12.67 10.36
C GLY A 43 7.71 -12.10 9.84
N MET A 44 7.24 -12.73 8.78
CA MET A 44 5.95 -12.43 8.16
C MET A 44 5.24 -13.73 7.81
N GLU A 45 4.01 -13.86 8.25
CA GLU A 45 3.10 -14.91 7.80
C GLU A 45 2.38 -14.44 6.54
N ILE A 46 2.32 -15.33 5.55
CA ILE A 46 1.64 -15.11 4.28
C ILE A 46 0.57 -16.18 4.18
N ALA A 47 -0.63 -15.79 3.78
CA ALA A 47 -1.72 -16.68 3.47
C ALA A 47 -2.48 -16.20 2.25
N GLY A 48 -3.05 -17.12 1.51
CA GLY A 48 -3.81 -16.78 0.31
C GLY A 48 -4.58 -17.96 -0.27
N GLU A 49 -5.21 -17.69 -1.40
CA GLU A 49 -5.91 -18.66 -2.20
C GLU A 49 -5.35 -18.62 -3.62
N MET A 50 -5.11 -19.80 -4.20
CA MET A 50 -4.81 -19.93 -5.62
C MET A 50 -5.94 -20.69 -6.31
N ASN A 51 -6.35 -20.21 -7.46
CA ASN A 51 -7.27 -20.89 -8.33
C ASN A 51 -6.47 -21.70 -9.35
N VAL A 52 -6.80 -22.96 -9.50
CA VAL A 52 -6.14 -23.87 -10.44
C VAL A 52 -7.18 -24.40 -11.40
N PHE A 53 -6.94 -24.16 -12.68
CA PHE A 53 -7.72 -24.71 -13.78
C PHE A 53 -6.86 -25.69 -14.58
N VAL A 54 -7.40 -26.85 -14.87
CA VAL A 54 -6.80 -27.86 -15.74
C VAL A 54 -7.79 -28.33 -16.80
N MET A 55 -7.37 -28.35 -18.04
CA MET A 55 -8.07 -28.99 -19.14
C MET A 55 -7.24 -30.16 -19.64
N TYR A 56 -7.88 -31.28 -19.89
CA TYR A 56 -7.20 -32.52 -20.20
C TYR A 56 -8.01 -33.41 -21.17
N SER A 57 -7.31 -34.27 -21.91
CA SER A 57 -7.89 -35.42 -22.59
C SER A 57 -8.02 -36.56 -21.61
N SER A 58 -9.06 -37.37 -21.78
CA SER A 58 -9.25 -38.59 -20.99
C SER A 58 -8.77 -39.81 -21.72
N THR A 59 -8.60 -40.91 -20.98
CA THR A 59 -8.27 -42.24 -21.54
C THR A 59 -9.45 -42.92 -22.27
N GLU A 60 -10.67 -42.37 -22.13
CA GLU A 60 -11.85 -42.87 -22.79
C GLU A 60 -11.86 -42.52 -24.29
N GLU A 61 -12.05 -43.50 -25.14
CA GLU A 61 -12.11 -43.29 -26.61
C GLU A 61 -13.28 -42.35 -26.99
N ASN A 62 -13.01 -41.39 -27.86
CA ASN A 62 -13.97 -40.39 -28.35
C ASN A 62 -14.54 -39.43 -27.28
N SER A 63 -13.89 -39.28 -26.13
CA SER A 63 -14.33 -38.29 -25.15
C SER A 63 -13.93 -36.87 -25.56
N MET A 64 -14.83 -35.91 -25.32
CA MET A 64 -14.50 -34.48 -25.43
C MET A 64 -13.48 -34.11 -24.35
N ALA A 65 -12.71 -33.04 -24.59
CA ALA A 65 -11.86 -32.49 -23.59
C ALA A 65 -12.61 -32.20 -22.27
N GLN A 66 -12.02 -32.62 -21.18
CA GLN A 66 -12.53 -32.44 -19.83
C GLN A 66 -11.82 -31.28 -19.17
N TRP A 67 -12.44 -30.68 -18.18
CA TRP A 67 -11.79 -29.65 -17.35
C TRP A 67 -12.23 -29.72 -15.91
N TYR A 68 -11.36 -29.20 -15.03
CA TYR A 68 -11.63 -29.08 -13.62
C TYR A 68 -11.00 -27.81 -13.08
N GLU A 69 -11.74 -27.08 -12.27
CA GLU A 69 -11.32 -25.88 -11.61
C GLU A 69 -11.50 -26.05 -10.10
N THR A 70 -10.51 -25.61 -9.34
CA THR A 70 -10.54 -25.68 -7.88
C THR A 70 -9.76 -24.52 -7.26
N THR A 71 -10.15 -24.13 -6.05
CA THR A 71 -9.41 -23.16 -5.25
C THR A 71 -8.69 -23.88 -4.12
N GLN A 72 -7.39 -23.64 -4.01
CA GLN A 72 -6.53 -24.20 -2.96
C GLN A 72 -6.02 -23.09 -2.06
N ASN A 73 -6.11 -23.31 -0.73
CA ASN A 73 -5.51 -22.40 0.24
C ASN A 73 -4.00 -22.66 0.34
N PHE A 74 -3.22 -21.61 0.45
CA PHE A 74 -1.80 -21.73 0.73
C PHE A 74 -1.38 -20.85 1.90
N SER A 75 -0.28 -21.24 2.54
CA SER A 75 0.36 -20.44 3.57
C SER A 75 1.88 -20.55 3.48
N GLY A 76 2.55 -19.54 3.96
CA GLY A 76 4.01 -19.51 4.00
C GLY A 76 4.52 -18.58 5.10
N LYS A 77 5.81 -18.67 5.35
CA LYS A 77 6.51 -17.78 6.27
C LYS A 77 7.74 -17.21 5.58
N LEU A 78 8.01 -15.96 5.89
CA LEU A 78 9.16 -15.22 5.40
C LEU A 78 9.92 -14.67 6.61
N ASP A 79 11.24 -14.82 6.61
CA ASP A 79 12.10 -14.22 7.63
C ASP A 79 12.32 -12.75 7.29
N VAL A 80 11.93 -11.86 8.20
CA VAL A 80 12.08 -10.41 8.06
C VAL A 80 12.76 -9.89 9.31
N ALA A 81 14.08 -9.88 9.30
CA ALA A 81 14.88 -9.54 10.48
C ALA A 81 14.55 -8.14 11.03
N GLY A 82 14.31 -8.05 12.32
CA GLY A 82 14.06 -6.82 13.06
C GLY A 82 12.64 -6.25 12.88
N CYS A 83 11.72 -7.00 12.28
CA CYS A 83 10.31 -6.58 12.28
C CYS A 83 9.59 -7.02 13.55
N THR A 84 8.53 -6.28 13.89
CA THR A 84 7.62 -6.55 15.00
C THR A 84 6.17 -6.43 14.53
N PRO A 85 5.20 -7.02 15.23
CA PRO A 85 3.78 -7.02 14.81
C PRO A 85 3.12 -5.64 14.73
N ASP A 86 3.67 -4.64 15.39
CA ASP A 86 3.20 -3.25 15.41
C ASP A 86 3.68 -2.42 14.20
N MET A 87 4.64 -2.94 13.44
CA MET A 87 5.12 -2.30 12.22
C MET A 87 4.09 -2.44 11.08
N ILE A 88 4.29 -1.66 10.03
CA ILE A 88 3.39 -1.60 8.88
C ILE A 88 4.08 -2.23 7.67
N SER A 89 3.45 -3.23 7.08
CA SER A 89 3.96 -3.88 5.88
C SER A 89 3.19 -3.46 4.63
N TYR A 90 3.93 -3.41 3.53
CA TYR A 90 3.40 -3.33 2.17
C TYR A 90 4.12 -4.36 1.31
N VAL A 91 3.37 -5.27 0.70
CA VAL A 91 3.92 -6.38 -0.06
C VAL A 91 3.31 -6.41 -1.45
N LYS A 92 4.17 -6.41 -2.46
CA LYS A 92 3.78 -6.75 -3.84
C LYS A 92 4.24 -8.16 -4.14
N TYR A 93 3.39 -8.90 -4.82
CA TYR A 93 3.73 -10.24 -5.28
C TYR A 93 3.56 -10.35 -6.80
N TYR A 94 4.37 -11.22 -7.40
CA TYR A 94 4.35 -11.49 -8.82
C TYR A 94 4.50 -13.00 -9.04
N PRO A 95 3.58 -13.67 -9.75
CA PRO A 95 3.79 -15.03 -10.21
C PRO A 95 5.00 -15.07 -11.16
N VAL A 96 5.99 -15.90 -10.83
CA VAL A 96 7.22 -16.05 -11.64
C VAL A 96 7.14 -17.30 -12.48
N ASN A 97 6.68 -18.40 -11.88
CA ASN A 97 6.59 -19.68 -12.52
C ASN A 97 5.47 -20.51 -11.86
N SER A 98 4.75 -21.27 -12.68
CA SER A 98 3.84 -22.31 -12.23
C SER A 98 4.16 -23.60 -12.96
N ASN A 99 3.97 -24.73 -12.28
CA ASN A 99 4.09 -26.07 -12.86
C ASN A 99 2.95 -26.93 -12.34
N VAL A 100 2.27 -27.61 -13.25
CA VAL A 100 1.18 -28.53 -12.93
C VAL A 100 1.53 -29.92 -13.48
N GLU A 101 1.52 -30.90 -12.61
CA GLU A 101 1.82 -32.29 -12.96
C GLU A 101 0.66 -33.18 -12.50
N VAL A 102 0.36 -34.21 -13.31
CA VAL A 102 -0.61 -35.24 -12.94
C VAL A 102 0.15 -36.49 -12.54
N LYS A 103 -0.27 -37.10 -11.44
CA LYS A 103 0.28 -38.36 -10.90
C LYS A 103 -0.83 -39.34 -10.64
N PRO A 104 -0.48 -40.66 -10.58
CA PRO A 104 -1.40 -41.64 -10.10
C PRO A 104 -1.84 -41.34 -8.66
N ASP A 105 -3.14 -41.45 -8.42
CA ASP A 105 -3.73 -41.40 -7.09
C ASP A 105 -3.52 -42.74 -6.33
N TYR A 106 -4.18 -42.88 -5.18
CA TYR A 106 -4.09 -44.09 -4.36
C TYR A 106 -4.59 -45.35 -5.07
N ASP A 107 -5.56 -45.21 -6.00
CA ASP A 107 -6.14 -46.31 -6.77
C ASP A 107 -5.35 -46.65 -8.06
N GLY A 108 -4.31 -45.82 -8.32
CA GLY A 108 -3.45 -45.96 -9.51
C GLY A 108 -3.99 -45.25 -10.75
N GLU A 109 -5.06 -44.44 -10.60
CA GLU A 109 -5.63 -43.62 -11.68
C GLU A 109 -4.89 -42.26 -11.74
N ASN A 110 -4.64 -41.75 -12.93
CA ASN A 110 -4.02 -40.43 -13.12
C ASN A 110 -5.00 -39.29 -12.77
N LYS A 111 -5.22 -39.06 -11.49
CA LYS A 111 -6.19 -38.11 -10.95
C LYS A 111 -5.62 -37.16 -9.87
N GLU A 112 -4.41 -37.41 -9.36
CA GLU A 112 -3.75 -36.49 -8.45
C GLU A 112 -3.05 -35.37 -9.23
N VAL A 113 -3.51 -34.13 -9.06
CA VAL A 113 -2.90 -32.95 -9.66
C VAL A 113 -2.01 -32.30 -8.61
N GLN A 114 -0.73 -32.18 -8.93
CA GLN A 114 0.26 -31.47 -8.11
C GLN A 114 0.56 -30.11 -8.76
N VAL A 115 0.52 -29.07 -7.94
CA VAL A 115 0.77 -27.68 -8.38
C VAL A 115 1.93 -27.11 -7.60
N GLU A 116 2.90 -26.57 -8.32
CA GLU A 116 3.96 -25.73 -7.75
C GLU A 116 3.82 -24.33 -8.31
N LEU A 117 3.73 -23.31 -7.42
CA LEU A 117 3.70 -21.91 -7.76
C LEU A 117 4.84 -21.18 -7.06
N VAL A 118 5.57 -20.36 -7.79
CA VAL A 118 6.62 -19.51 -7.25
C VAL A 118 6.18 -18.05 -7.38
N LEU A 119 6.08 -17.37 -6.24
CA LEU A 119 5.80 -15.96 -6.14
C LEU A 119 7.06 -15.17 -5.78
N ALA A 120 7.44 -14.21 -6.59
CA ALA A 120 8.40 -13.19 -6.18
C ALA A 120 7.71 -12.15 -5.31
N LEU A 121 8.34 -11.78 -4.20
CA LEU A 121 7.81 -10.85 -3.21
C LEU A 121 8.72 -9.63 -3.08
N ASP A 122 8.15 -8.43 -3.27
CA ASP A 122 8.77 -7.17 -2.90
C ASP A 122 8.15 -6.72 -1.57
N VAL A 123 8.92 -6.80 -0.49
CA VAL A 123 8.47 -6.52 0.88
C VAL A 123 9.06 -5.20 1.37
N LYS A 124 8.19 -4.31 1.85
CA LYS A 124 8.57 -3.09 2.57
C LYS A 124 7.93 -3.09 3.94
N VAL A 125 8.74 -2.90 4.98
CA VAL A 125 8.26 -2.76 6.35
C VAL A 125 8.69 -1.41 6.88
N TYR A 126 7.72 -0.68 7.42
CA TYR A 126 7.88 0.66 7.97
C TYR A 126 7.69 0.61 9.47
N GLU A 127 8.53 1.36 10.19
CA GLU A 127 8.44 1.58 11.62
C GLU A 127 8.08 3.05 11.86
N GLU A 128 7.06 3.31 12.66
CA GLU A 128 6.71 4.67 13.09
C GLU A 128 7.51 5.04 14.32
N LYS A 129 8.21 6.18 14.27
CA LYS A 129 9.05 6.69 15.36
C LYS A 129 8.81 8.16 15.62
N GLU A 130 8.69 8.51 16.88
CA GLU A 130 8.80 9.90 17.29
C GLU A 130 10.26 10.33 17.37
N LYS A 131 10.57 11.48 16.76
CA LYS A 131 11.91 12.10 16.83
C LYS A 131 11.79 13.54 17.24
N THR A 132 12.59 13.94 18.22
CA THR A 132 12.79 15.34 18.58
C THR A 132 13.91 15.91 17.71
N ILE A 133 13.62 17.01 17.00
CA ILE A 133 14.55 17.67 16.09
C ILE A 133 14.86 19.04 16.67
N LEU A 134 16.16 19.40 16.70
CA LEU A 134 16.61 20.72 17.08
C LEU A 134 16.41 21.66 15.90
N THR A 135 15.45 22.57 16.01
CA THR A 135 15.10 23.52 14.95
C THR A 135 15.74 24.90 15.09
N ASP A 136 16.10 25.29 16.31
CA ASP A 136 16.77 26.55 16.58
C ASP A 136 17.58 26.50 17.88
N VAL A 137 18.66 27.28 17.94
CA VAL A 137 19.51 27.46 19.11
C VAL A 137 19.87 28.93 19.22
N TYR A 138 19.79 29.51 20.42
CA TYR A 138 20.30 30.85 20.68
C TYR A 138 20.97 30.93 22.04
N SER A 139 21.77 31.96 22.25
CA SER A 139 22.29 32.33 23.55
C SER A 139 21.90 33.78 23.87
N PRO A 140 21.45 34.08 25.09
CA PRO A 140 21.16 35.47 25.47
C PRO A 140 22.41 36.34 25.66
N VAL A 141 23.59 35.72 25.76
CA VAL A 141 24.85 36.44 26.07
C VAL A 141 25.94 36.29 25.01
N LYS A 142 25.75 35.40 24.03
CA LYS A 142 26.70 35.16 22.94
C LYS A 142 25.97 35.18 21.60
N ASN A 143 26.67 35.50 20.54
CA ASN A 143 26.16 35.38 19.19
C ASN A 143 26.24 33.91 18.77
N VAL A 144 25.11 33.33 18.35
CA VAL A 144 25.02 31.96 17.87
C VAL A 144 24.61 32.00 16.40
N ILE A 145 25.47 31.48 15.55
CA ILE A 145 25.24 31.34 14.12
C ILE A 145 24.87 29.88 13.86
N ASN A 146 23.62 29.65 13.48
CA ASN A 146 23.10 28.31 13.18
C ASN A 146 23.22 28.01 11.69
N THR A 147 23.85 26.89 11.37
CA THR A 147 23.79 26.31 10.03
C THR A 147 22.64 25.28 10.02
N THR A 148 21.61 25.53 9.22
CA THR A 148 20.43 24.68 9.12
C THR A 148 20.43 23.86 7.83
N GLN A 149 19.82 22.69 7.90
CA GLN A 149 19.54 21.84 6.74
C GLN A 149 18.07 21.44 6.74
N THR A 150 17.43 21.52 5.57
CA THR A 150 16.08 21.00 5.39
C THR A 150 16.14 19.49 5.33
N SER A 151 15.40 18.84 6.22
CA SER A 151 15.20 17.38 6.25
C SER A 151 13.76 17.06 5.90
N VAL A 152 13.58 16.07 5.04
CA VAL A 152 12.25 15.59 4.65
C VAL A 152 11.94 14.30 5.41
N PHE A 153 10.85 14.31 6.16
CA PHE A 153 10.31 13.16 6.86
C PHE A 153 9.00 12.74 6.19
N HIS A 154 8.63 11.47 6.32
CA HIS A 154 7.39 10.96 5.75
C HIS A 154 6.46 10.55 6.89
N LYS A 155 5.30 11.20 6.97
CA LYS A 155 4.22 10.85 7.90
C LYS A 155 3.28 9.88 7.20
N LEU A 156 3.01 8.72 7.80
CA LEU A 156 1.99 7.82 7.28
C LEU A 156 0.62 8.46 7.38
N LEU A 157 -0.09 8.56 6.26
CA LEU A 157 -1.46 9.07 6.20
C LEU A 157 -2.47 7.93 6.27
N VAL A 158 -2.27 6.91 5.46
CA VAL A 158 -3.16 5.76 5.40
C VAL A 158 -2.43 4.50 4.95
N ARG A 159 -2.81 3.38 5.55
CA ARG A 159 -2.60 2.03 5.07
C ARG A 159 -3.98 1.43 4.84
N ASN A 160 -4.35 1.18 3.61
CA ASN A 160 -5.69 0.75 3.22
C ASN A 160 -5.64 -0.52 2.38
N ASN A 161 -6.52 -1.44 2.71
CA ASN A 161 -6.86 -2.58 1.87
C ASN A 161 -8.37 -2.53 1.66
N SER A 162 -8.79 -2.29 0.43
CA SER A 162 -10.19 -2.14 0.06
C SER A 162 -10.54 -3.05 -1.11
N ARG A 163 -11.82 -3.29 -1.27
CA ARG A 163 -12.35 -4.15 -2.34
C ARG A 163 -13.41 -3.39 -3.11
N CYS A 164 -13.31 -3.42 -4.43
CA CYS A 164 -14.36 -2.91 -5.31
C CYS A 164 -14.90 -4.00 -6.24
N ARG A 165 -16.13 -3.79 -6.69
CA ARG A 165 -16.78 -4.68 -7.66
C ARG A 165 -16.61 -4.12 -9.06
N ALA A 166 -16.41 -5.01 -10.02
CA ALA A 166 -16.38 -4.71 -11.44
C ALA A 166 -17.38 -5.63 -12.15
N SER A 167 -18.17 -5.10 -13.07
CA SER A 167 -19.01 -5.92 -13.92
C SER A 167 -19.26 -5.22 -15.25
N ASP A 168 -19.28 -5.99 -16.31
CA ASP A 168 -19.62 -5.52 -17.64
C ASP A 168 -20.39 -6.58 -18.43
N ARG A 169 -21.15 -6.13 -19.42
CA ARG A 169 -21.89 -6.97 -20.35
C ARG A 169 -21.43 -6.72 -21.76
N MET A 170 -21.19 -7.82 -22.46
CA MET A 170 -20.74 -7.74 -23.84
C MET A 170 -21.62 -8.59 -24.75
N ASN A 171 -21.77 -8.12 -25.99
CA ASN A 171 -22.43 -8.89 -27.03
C ASN A 171 -21.45 -9.92 -27.62
N THR A 172 -21.86 -11.18 -27.62
CA THR A 172 -21.08 -12.32 -28.14
C THR A 172 -21.52 -12.73 -29.55
N GLY A 173 -22.36 -11.95 -30.23
CA GLY A 173 -22.92 -12.30 -31.54
C GLY A 173 -21.89 -12.50 -32.66
N GLU A 174 -20.68 -12.00 -32.51
CA GLU A 174 -19.54 -12.27 -33.41
C GLU A 174 -18.86 -13.61 -33.11
N TYR A 175 -19.04 -14.15 -31.89
CA TYR A 175 -18.50 -15.41 -31.42
C TYR A 175 -19.60 -16.48 -31.48
N THR A 176 -19.72 -17.14 -32.61
CA THR A 176 -20.82 -18.04 -32.88
C THR A 176 -20.77 -19.32 -32.07
N ASN A 177 -21.94 -19.71 -31.52
CA ASN A 177 -22.20 -21.03 -30.91
C ASN A 177 -21.38 -21.36 -29.66
N ILE A 178 -21.26 -20.41 -28.71
CA ILE A 178 -20.73 -20.71 -27.37
C ILE A 178 -21.68 -21.72 -26.71
N LEU A 179 -21.18 -22.92 -26.44
CA LEU A 179 -21.90 -23.96 -25.72
C LEU A 179 -21.75 -23.79 -24.21
N GLN A 180 -20.54 -23.57 -23.78
CA GLN A 180 -20.20 -23.44 -22.36
C GLN A 180 -18.95 -22.61 -22.15
N ILE A 181 -18.97 -21.76 -21.13
CA ILE A 181 -17.77 -21.10 -20.61
C ILE A 181 -17.06 -22.06 -19.67
N CYS A 182 -15.77 -22.29 -19.90
CA CYS A 182 -14.95 -23.25 -19.18
C CYS A 182 -14.12 -22.60 -18.11
N ASN A 183 -13.56 -21.40 -18.42
CA ASN A 183 -12.72 -20.66 -17.49
C ASN A 183 -12.83 -19.15 -17.74
N CYS A 184 -12.56 -18.38 -16.69
CA CYS A 184 -12.45 -16.92 -16.77
C CYS A 184 -11.28 -16.46 -15.87
N THR A 185 -10.21 -16.03 -16.50
CA THR A 185 -9.00 -15.50 -15.83
C THR A 185 -8.81 -14.04 -16.16
N GLY A 186 -8.01 -13.33 -15.38
CA GLY A 186 -7.76 -11.92 -15.66
C GLY A 186 -6.78 -11.27 -14.73
N VAL A 187 -6.32 -10.09 -15.15
CA VAL A 187 -5.39 -9.26 -14.39
C VAL A 187 -6.03 -7.89 -14.19
N ALA A 188 -5.98 -7.37 -12.97
CA ALA A 188 -6.37 -6.00 -12.68
C ALA A 188 -5.26 -5.04 -13.09
N GLN A 189 -5.61 -4.06 -13.90
CA GLN A 189 -4.71 -3.00 -14.35
C GLN A 189 -5.26 -1.67 -13.85
N ILE A 190 -4.40 -0.87 -13.22
CA ILE A 190 -4.70 0.52 -12.87
C ILE A 190 -4.34 1.37 -14.08
N ASP A 191 -5.29 2.17 -14.55
CA ASP A 191 -5.11 3.07 -15.68
C ASP A 191 -4.75 4.48 -15.22
N ASP A 192 -5.39 4.96 -14.14
CA ASP A 192 -5.14 6.30 -13.59
C ASP A 192 -5.36 6.34 -12.08
N ILE A 193 -4.65 7.25 -11.42
CA ILE A 193 -4.83 7.57 -10.00
C ILE A 193 -4.88 9.09 -9.86
N THR A 194 -6.05 9.60 -9.52
CA THR A 194 -6.27 11.02 -9.31
C THR A 194 -6.27 11.33 -7.81
N VAL A 195 -5.45 12.32 -7.39
CA VAL A 195 -5.46 12.83 -6.01
C VAL A 195 -6.60 13.83 -5.87
N GLU A 196 -7.53 13.54 -4.96
CA GLU A 196 -8.66 14.41 -4.61
C GLU A 196 -8.48 14.96 -3.19
N GLU A 197 -9.32 15.94 -2.79
CA GLU A 197 -9.23 16.60 -1.49
C GLU A 197 -9.31 15.66 -0.29
N ASP A 198 -10.01 14.52 -0.42
CA ASP A 198 -10.28 13.56 0.65
C ASP A 198 -9.75 12.14 0.35
N GLY A 199 -8.89 11.98 -0.67
CA GLY A 199 -8.30 10.68 -0.98
C GLY A 199 -7.76 10.48 -2.38
N LEU A 200 -7.69 9.22 -2.77
CA LEU A 200 -7.25 8.77 -4.09
C LEU A 200 -8.44 8.15 -4.83
N LEU A 201 -8.75 8.66 -6.00
CA LEU A 201 -9.62 7.98 -6.95
C LEU A 201 -8.74 7.08 -7.83
N VAL A 202 -9.03 5.78 -7.82
CA VAL A 202 -8.30 4.76 -8.58
C VAL A 202 -9.22 4.21 -9.66
N ASP A 203 -8.88 4.46 -10.90
CA ASP A 203 -9.58 3.96 -12.08
C ASP A 203 -8.75 2.90 -12.79
N GLY A 204 -9.43 1.87 -13.31
CA GLY A 204 -8.76 0.79 -14.01
C GLY A 204 -9.72 -0.21 -14.63
N ALA A 205 -9.18 -1.32 -15.10
CA ALA A 205 -9.95 -2.40 -15.67
C ALA A 205 -9.40 -3.78 -15.31
N ILE A 206 -10.28 -4.76 -15.19
CA ILE A 206 -9.89 -6.17 -15.24
C ILE A 206 -9.79 -6.56 -16.71
N ILE A 207 -8.59 -6.92 -17.14
CA ILE A 207 -8.38 -7.50 -18.47
C ILE A 207 -8.67 -9.00 -18.35
N ALA A 208 -9.90 -9.36 -18.68
CA ALA A 208 -10.40 -10.72 -18.56
C ALA A 208 -10.18 -11.52 -19.84
N ASN A 209 -9.82 -12.78 -19.69
CA ASN A 209 -9.81 -13.80 -20.76
C ASN A 209 -10.85 -14.85 -20.41
N VAL A 210 -11.87 -14.98 -21.26
CA VAL A 210 -12.94 -15.98 -21.11
C VAL A 210 -12.70 -17.09 -22.10
N PHE A 211 -12.52 -18.28 -21.59
CA PHE A 211 -12.30 -19.49 -22.37
C PHE A 211 -13.59 -20.31 -22.48
N TYR A 212 -13.95 -20.73 -23.68
CA TYR A 212 -15.21 -21.38 -23.94
C TYR A 212 -15.11 -22.52 -24.99
N VAL A 213 -16.06 -23.45 -24.95
CA VAL A 213 -16.25 -24.47 -25.98
C VAL A 213 -17.41 -24.09 -26.90
N THR A 214 -17.29 -24.52 -28.14
CA THR A 214 -18.27 -24.25 -29.20
C THR A 214 -18.86 -25.53 -29.77
N ALA A 215 -19.97 -25.43 -30.52
CA ALA A 215 -20.54 -26.54 -31.28
C ALA A 215 -19.86 -26.75 -32.66
N ASN A 216 -18.82 -26.02 -32.96
CA ASN A 216 -18.14 -26.12 -34.25
C ASN A 216 -16.97 -27.10 -34.17
N ASP A 217 -17.11 -28.26 -34.78
CA ASP A 217 -16.07 -29.31 -34.79
C ASP A 217 -14.72 -28.85 -35.40
N ALA A 218 -14.73 -27.85 -36.30
CA ALA A 218 -13.51 -27.31 -36.89
C ALA A 218 -12.78 -26.32 -35.95
N ALA A 219 -13.49 -25.73 -34.96
CA ALA A 219 -12.95 -24.84 -33.98
C ALA A 219 -13.69 -25.06 -32.64
N PRO A 220 -13.40 -26.19 -31.94
CA PRO A 220 -14.19 -26.62 -30.78
C PRO A 220 -13.99 -25.73 -29.56
N MET A 221 -12.97 -24.91 -29.55
CA MET A 221 -12.61 -24.01 -28.42
C MET A 221 -12.31 -22.61 -28.92
N GLY A 222 -12.54 -21.62 -28.06
CA GLY A 222 -12.23 -20.22 -28.33
C GLY A 222 -12.01 -19.44 -27.05
N SER A 223 -11.49 -18.24 -27.23
CA SER A 223 -11.31 -17.28 -26.14
C SER A 223 -11.78 -15.89 -26.50
N ILE A 224 -12.29 -15.16 -25.52
CA ILE A 224 -12.70 -13.75 -25.63
C ILE A 224 -11.89 -12.95 -24.63
N ARG A 225 -11.30 -11.84 -25.08
CA ARG A 225 -10.66 -10.87 -24.23
C ARG A 225 -11.58 -9.68 -24.03
N ALA A 226 -11.81 -9.28 -22.78
CA ALA A 226 -12.66 -8.16 -22.42
C ALA A 226 -11.99 -7.30 -21.36
N ALA A 227 -12.28 -5.98 -21.37
CA ALA A 227 -11.87 -5.07 -20.33
C ALA A 227 -13.10 -4.72 -19.48
N VAL A 228 -13.09 -5.07 -18.21
CA VAL A 228 -14.19 -4.81 -17.27
C VAL A 228 -13.76 -3.65 -16.37
N PRO A 229 -14.34 -2.45 -16.51
CA PRO A 229 -13.89 -1.26 -15.80
C PRO A 229 -14.22 -1.33 -14.31
N PHE A 230 -13.37 -0.73 -13.50
CA PHE A 230 -13.61 -0.47 -12.08
C PHE A 230 -13.16 0.94 -11.72
N SER A 231 -13.82 1.50 -10.71
CA SER A 231 -13.44 2.76 -10.08
C SER A 231 -13.65 2.64 -8.58
N ASN A 232 -12.68 3.09 -7.79
CA ASN A 232 -12.80 3.06 -6.34
C ASN A 232 -12.07 4.23 -5.69
N LYS A 233 -12.69 4.82 -4.67
CA LYS A 233 -12.11 5.90 -3.89
C LYS A 233 -11.53 5.38 -2.59
N ILE A 234 -10.23 5.57 -2.41
CA ILE A 234 -9.52 5.29 -1.17
C ILE A 234 -9.51 6.57 -0.34
N GLN A 235 -10.28 6.58 0.75
CA GLN A 235 -10.36 7.75 1.62
C GLN A 235 -9.08 7.93 2.43
N VAL A 236 -8.56 9.15 2.43
CA VAL A 236 -7.41 9.57 3.24
C VAL A 236 -7.90 10.67 4.17
N LYS A 237 -7.93 10.38 5.47
CA LYS A 237 -8.26 11.39 6.48
C LYS A 237 -6.98 12.13 6.86
N SER A 238 -6.89 13.40 6.51
CA SER A 238 -5.80 14.28 6.91
C SER A 238 -6.37 15.62 7.34
N ASP A 239 -5.78 16.21 8.38
CA ASP A 239 -6.08 17.59 8.82
C ASP A 239 -5.30 18.62 7.97
N GLU A 240 -4.45 18.19 7.06
CA GLU A 240 -3.61 19.00 6.19
C GLU A 240 -3.99 18.78 4.71
N GLU A 241 -3.68 19.76 3.85
CA GLU A 241 -3.88 19.62 2.41
C GLU A 241 -3.06 18.45 1.85
N ILE A 242 -3.73 17.56 1.12
CA ILE A 242 -3.17 16.29 0.60
C ILE A 242 -2.37 16.50 -0.71
N THR A 243 -2.15 17.74 -1.13
CA THR A 243 -1.62 18.12 -2.46
C THR A 243 -0.26 17.51 -2.82
N ASN A 244 0.58 17.16 -1.84
CA ASN A 244 1.92 16.60 -2.07
C ASN A 244 2.05 15.16 -1.52
N MET A 245 0.97 14.39 -1.53
CA MET A 245 0.97 13.03 -1.01
C MET A 245 1.77 12.09 -1.93
N GLU A 246 2.66 11.31 -1.33
CA GLU A 246 3.30 10.17 -1.97
C GLU A 246 2.46 8.92 -1.72
N TYR A 247 2.23 8.14 -2.76
CA TYR A 247 1.42 6.92 -2.62
C TYR A 247 1.97 5.76 -3.45
N VAL A 248 1.66 4.56 -3.00
CA VAL A 248 1.84 3.33 -3.75
C VAL A 248 0.53 2.57 -3.68
N VAL A 249 -0.02 2.22 -4.84
CA VAL A 249 -1.26 1.44 -4.96
C VAL A 249 -0.99 0.22 -5.82
N SER A 250 -1.55 -0.91 -5.44
CA SER A 250 -1.59 -2.12 -6.24
C SER A 250 -3.01 -2.67 -6.33
N ALA A 251 -3.32 -3.32 -7.43
CA ALA A 251 -4.60 -3.96 -7.68
C ALA A 251 -4.40 -5.45 -7.97
N GLY A 252 -5.26 -6.28 -7.43
CA GLY A 252 -5.30 -7.72 -7.69
C GLY A 252 -6.72 -8.20 -7.90
N VAL A 253 -6.91 -9.16 -8.81
CA VAL A 253 -8.22 -9.81 -9.00
C VAL A 253 -8.44 -10.82 -7.86
N GLU A 254 -9.52 -10.66 -7.10
CA GLU A 254 -9.87 -11.59 -6.04
C GLU A 254 -10.92 -12.62 -6.49
N GLN A 255 -11.89 -12.17 -7.27
CA GLN A 255 -12.93 -13.03 -7.86
C GLN A 255 -13.16 -12.59 -9.29
N LEU A 256 -13.36 -13.56 -10.18
CA LEU A 256 -13.69 -13.32 -11.56
C LEU A 256 -14.54 -14.48 -12.09
N SER A 257 -15.61 -14.16 -12.79
CA SER A 257 -16.48 -15.16 -13.40
C SER A 257 -17.13 -14.57 -14.65
N ALA A 258 -17.44 -15.43 -15.60
CA ALA A 258 -18.19 -15.07 -16.78
C ALA A 258 -19.38 -16.05 -16.94
N ALA A 259 -20.52 -15.54 -17.37
CA ALA A 259 -21.72 -16.33 -17.60
C ALA A 259 -22.51 -15.79 -18.79
N MET A 260 -23.08 -16.68 -19.57
CA MET A 260 -24.07 -16.31 -20.61
C MET A 260 -25.35 -15.86 -19.94
N THR A 261 -25.82 -14.66 -20.24
CA THR A 261 -27.07 -14.07 -19.74
C THR A 261 -28.18 -14.14 -20.79
N GLY A 262 -27.82 -14.44 -22.03
CA GLY A 262 -28.73 -14.64 -23.17
C GLY A 262 -28.03 -15.42 -24.27
N SER A 263 -28.69 -15.58 -25.43
CA SER A 263 -28.10 -16.33 -26.55
C SER A 263 -26.86 -15.68 -27.16
N ASN A 264 -26.74 -14.34 -27.04
CA ASN A 264 -25.62 -13.54 -27.59
C ASN A 264 -25.12 -12.52 -26.60
N GLU A 265 -25.37 -12.71 -25.31
CA GLU A 265 -24.93 -11.77 -24.27
C GLU A 265 -24.19 -12.51 -23.15
N MET A 266 -23.03 -12.04 -22.80
CA MET A 266 -22.23 -12.55 -21.71
C MET A 266 -22.01 -11.44 -20.67
N GLU A 267 -22.15 -11.78 -19.41
CA GLU A 267 -21.82 -10.91 -18.28
C GLU A 267 -20.54 -11.41 -17.61
N ILE A 268 -19.59 -10.49 -17.41
CA ILE A 268 -18.35 -10.75 -16.67
C ILE A 268 -18.45 -9.97 -15.36
N LYS A 269 -18.24 -10.67 -14.25
CA LYS A 269 -18.24 -10.10 -12.90
C LYS A 269 -16.95 -10.41 -12.19
N GLY A 270 -16.43 -9.42 -11.48
CA GLY A 270 -15.25 -9.59 -10.67
C GLY A 270 -15.22 -8.69 -9.44
N SER A 271 -14.29 -8.98 -8.56
CA SER A 271 -13.87 -8.07 -7.50
C SER A 271 -12.37 -7.82 -7.57
N VAL A 272 -11.99 -6.57 -7.34
CA VAL A 272 -10.61 -6.10 -7.32
C VAL A 272 -10.26 -5.71 -5.89
N GLY A 273 -9.23 -6.33 -5.34
CA GLY A 273 -8.57 -5.89 -4.12
C GLY A 273 -7.61 -4.77 -4.44
N LEU A 274 -7.75 -3.63 -3.76
CA LEU A 274 -6.84 -2.50 -3.84
C LEU A 274 -6.05 -2.40 -2.55
N ASP A 275 -4.73 -2.42 -2.66
CA ASP A 275 -3.81 -2.27 -1.54
C ASP A 275 -3.02 -0.97 -1.70
N ALA A 276 -3.14 -0.06 -0.72
CA ALA A 276 -2.58 1.28 -0.78
C ALA A 276 -1.84 1.66 0.49
N ILE A 277 -0.74 2.38 0.31
CA ILE A 277 -0.03 3.07 1.37
C ILE A 277 0.28 4.49 0.91
N CYS A 278 -0.03 5.47 1.77
CA CYS A 278 0.12 6.88 1.45
C CYS A 278 0.89 7.60 2.55
N PHE A 279 1.78 8.50 2.14
CA PHE A 279 2.61 9.31 3.03
C PHE A 279 2.48 10.79 2.68
N ALA A 280 2.53 11.65 3.70
CA ALA A 280 2.75 13.08 3.53
C ALA A 280 4.23 13.40 3.78
N PRO A 281 4.92 14.08 2.84
CA PRO A 281 6.22 14.65 3.14
C PRO A 281 6.07 15.80 4.14
N CYS A 282 6.89 15.81 5.16
CA CYS A 282 6.99 16.87 6.16
C CYS A 282 8.39 17.44 6.12
N GLU A 283 8.52 18.66 5.63
CA GLU A 283 9.80 19.37 5.59
C GLU A 283 10.02 20.08 6.92
N THR A 284 11.20 19.90 7.49
CA THR A 284 11.61 20.53 8.74
C THR A 284 13.05 20.99 8.63
N GLU A 285 13.32 22.24 9.01
CA GLU A 285 14.67 22.71 9.17
C GLU A 285 15.27 22.18 10.48
N SER A 286 16.44 21.58 10.40
CA SER A 286 17.20 21.09 11.55
C SER A 286 18.54 21.82 11.65
N VAL A 287 18.95 22.14 12.86
CA VAL A 287 20.28 22.72 13.12
C VAL A 287 21.31 21.60 13.03
N MET A 288 22.26 21.76 12.11
CA MET A 288 23.35 20.80 11.90
C MET A 288 24.61 21.23 12.64
N GLU A 289 24.88 22.53 12.69
CA GLU A 289 26.07 23.08 13.29
C GLU A 289 25.76 24.43 13.92
N CYS A 290 26.40 24.73 15.05
CA CYS A 290 26.30 26.01 15.74
C CYS A 290 27.71 26.58 15.97
N GLU A 291 27.98 27.76 15.44
CA GLU A 291 29.15 28.53 15.76
C GLU A 291 28.80 29.55 16.85
N VAL A 292 29.63 29.62 17.89
CA VAL A 292 29.40 30.50 19.03
C VAL A 292 30.51 31.56 19.10
N GLU A 293 30.11 32.80 18.94
CA GLU A 293 31.01 33.97 19.00
C GLU A 293 30.71 34.83 20.21
N GLU A 294 31.73 35.45 20.76
CA GLU A 294 31.54 36.48 21.82
C GLU A 294 31.06 37.78 21.17
N TYR A 295 30.04 38.42 21.76
CA TYR A 295 29.71 39.79 21.36
C TYR A 295 30.85 40.71 21.71
N GLU A 296 31.18 41.68 20.83
CA GLU A 296 32.03 42.78 21.23
C GLU A 296 31.42 43.52 22.43
N GLU A 297 32.25 43.90 23.41
CA GLU A 297 31.76 44.53 24.65
C GLU A 297 30.86 45.72 24.38
N ASN A 298 31.21 46.53 23.40
CA ASN A 298 30.43 47.70 22.99
C ASN A 298 29.11 47.38 22.30
N GLU A 299 28.97 46.24 21.69
CA GLU A 299 27.73 45.81 21.03
C GLU A 299 26.72 45.28 22.06
N PHE A 300 27.14 44.41 22.95
CA PHE A 300 26.25 43.88 23.98
C PHE A 300 25.73 44.98 24.93
N LEU A 301 26.52 46.01 25.22
CA LEU A 301 26.11 47.14 26.05
C LEU A 301 25.05 48.02 25.37
N LYS A 302 24.95 48.03 24.05
CA LYS A 302 23.91 48.80 23.33
C LYS A 302 22.51 48.23 23.51
N PHE A 303 22.37 46.95 23.86
CA PHE A 303 21.05 46.38 24.10
C PHE A 303 20.47 46.85 25.41
N PRO A 304 19.20 47.34 25.45
CA PRO A 304 18.55 47.81 26.66
C PRO A 304 18.47 46.73 27.72
N SER A 305 18.75 47.07 28.99
CA SER A 305 18.69 46.11 30.09
C SER A 305 17.26 45.72 30.49
N ILE A 306 16.30 46.63 30.30
CA ILE A 306 14.89 46.44 30.60
C ILE A 306 14.05 47.02 29.46
N ILE A 307 13.06 46.28 29.00
CA ILE A 307 12.19 46.66 27.89
C ILE A 307 10.74 46.37 28.27
N GLY A 308 9.88 47.37 28.10
CA GLY A 308 8.43 47.16 28.08
C GLY A 308 8.01 46.79 26.66
N TYR A 309 7.52 45.58 26.47
CA TYR A 309 7.14 45.02 25.16
C TYR A 309 5.62 44.82 25.07
N ILE A 310 5.03 45.15 23.91
CA ILE A 310 3.63 44.87 23.59
C ILE A 310 3.63 43.84 22.48
N ALA A 311 3.12 42.65 22.78
CA ALA A 311 3.11 41.53 21.84
C ALA A 311 2.19 41.75 20.63
N THR A 312 2.64 41.35 19.44
CA THR A 312 1.89 41.43 18.19
C THR A 312 0.89 40.29 18.06
N GLY A 313 1.13 39.17 18.74
CA GLY A 313 0.31 37.95 18.75
C GLY A 313 0.73 36.88 17.73
N GLU A 314 1.74 37.15 16.91
CA GLU A 314 2.33 36.23 15.93
C GLU A 314 3.59 35.52 16.44
N GLU A 315 4.21 36.10 17.47
CA GLU A 315 5.52 35.68 18.03
C GLU A 315 5.34 34.62 19.13
N THR A 316 6.33 33.74 19.25
CA THR A 316 6.48 32.84 20.40
C THR A 316 7.32 33.52 21.50
N LEU A 317 7.25 32.98 22.73
CA LEU A 317 8.15 33.43 23.81
C LEU A 317 9.62 33.18 23.46
N TRP A 318 9.89 32.14 22.63
CA TRP A 318 11.24 31.87 22.14
C TRP A 318 11.75 32.98 21.20
N ASP A 319 10.94 33.43 20.26
CA ASP A 319 11.29 34.49 19.31
C ASP A 319 11.59 35.82 20.08
N ILE A 320 10.73 36.11 21.05
CA ILE A 320 10.91 37.31 21.90
C ILE A 320 12.18 37.19 22.73
N ALA A 321 12.42 36.02 23.35
CA ALA A 321 13.59 35.79 24.18
C ALA A 321 14.90 35.93 23.38
N LYS A 322 14.93 35.33 22.18
CA LYS A 322 16.06 35.41 21.24
C LYS A 322 16.34 36.86 20.82
N LYS A 323 15.29 37.58 20.41
CA LYS A 323 15.37 38.96 19.91
C LYS A 323 15.86 39.96 20.99
N TYR A 324 15.48 39.75 22.26
CA TYR A 324 15.76 40.67 23.35
C TYR A 324 16.81 40.17 24.33
N HIS A 325 17.61 39.17 23.94
CA HIS A 325 18.74 38.67 24.71
C HIS A 325 18.36 38.24 26.14
N THR A 326 17.27 37.52 26.28
CA THR A 326 16.77 37.00 27.56
C THR A 326 16.42 35.50 27.43
N THR A 327 15.89 34.88 28.46
CA THR A 327 15.42 33.49 28.43
C THR A 327 13.91 33.44 28.54
N VAL A 328 13.33 32.39 28.00
CA VAL A 328 11.87 32.12 28.11
C VAL A 328 11.44 32.07 29.57
N ASP A 329 12.27 31.45 30.43
CA ASP A 329 12.00 31.36 31.86
C ASP A 329 12.04 32.74 32.53
N SER A 330 12.99 33.60 32.16
CA SER A 330 13.05 34.98 32.66
C SER A 330 11.79 35.77 32.28
N ILE A 331 11.29 35.59 31.05
CA ILE A 331 10.05 36.24 30.63
C ILE A 331 8.86 35.70 31.41
N LYS A 332 8.74 34.38 31.58
CA LYS A 332 7.64 33.76 32.34
C LYS A 332 7.67 34.22 33.82
N ASN A 333 8.81 34.19 34.45
CA ASN A 333 8.97 34.59 35.86
C ASN A 333 8.72 36.10 36.12
N GLY A 334 9.10 36.95 35.15
CA GLY A 334 8.89 38.38 35.25
C GLY A 334 7.46 38.86 34.92
N ASN A 335 6.61 37.99 34.39
CA ASN A 335 5.29 38.37 33.88
C ASN A 335 4.17 37.43 34.36
N HIS A 336 3.51 37.77 35.45
CA HIS A 336 2.44 36.98 36.04
C HIS A 336 1.29 36.66 35.05
N VAL A 337 1.08 37.47 34.03
CA VAL A 337 0.10 37.25 32.96
C VAL A 337 0.36 35.95 32.18
N LEU A 338 1.59 35.44 32.20
CA LEU A 338 2.02 34.24 31.51
C LEU A 338 2.07 32.97 32.41
N ALA A 339 1.99 33.17 33.75
CA ALA A 339 2.19 32.08 34.73
C ALA A 339 1.22 30.89 34.57
N ASP A 340 -0.01 31.15 34.16
CA ASP A 340 -1.06 30.14 34.02
C ASP A 340 -1.29 29.67 32.58
N ARG A 341 -0.40 30.08 31.66
CA ARG A 341 -0.58 29.69 30.23
C ARG A 341 0.30 28.51 29.86
N ALA A 342 -0.37 27.46 29.41
CA ALA A 342 0.28 26.26 28.84
C ALA A 342 0.89 26.55 27.43
N SER A 343 0.43 27.61 26.74
CA SER A 343 0.90 27.95 25.38
C SER A 343 2.11 28.87 25.43
N GLU A 344 3.15 28.56 24.66
CA GLU A 344 4.32 29.41 24.48
C GLU A 344 4.08 30.61 23.54
N ARG A 345 2.87 30.73 22.96
CA ARG A 345 2.47 31.85 22.11
C ARG A 345 1.87 32.97 22.94
N VAL A 346 2.32 34.20 22.66
CA VAL A 346 1.76 35.43 23.24
C VAL A 346 0.47 35.84 22.52
N LYS A 347 -0.41 36.58 23.22
CA LYS A 347 -1.61 37.16 22.61
C LYS A 347 -1.34 38.60 22.22
N ARG A 348 -1.96 39.05 21.13
CA ARG A 348 -1.89 40.45 20.72
C ARG A 348 -2.32 41.38 21.83
N GLY A 349 -1.44 42.35 22.16
CA GLY A 349 -1.67 43.32 23.21
C GLY A 349 -1.15 42.92 24.60
N ASP A 350 -0.60 41.72 24.78
CA ASP A 350 0.06 41.33 26.04
C ASP A 350 1.20 42.30 26.30
N LYS A 351 1.23 42.84 27.53
CA LYS A 351 2.29 43.75 27.98
C LYS A 351 3.30 42.95 28.79
N LEU A 352 4.51 42.86 28.30
CA LEU A 352 5.57 42.06 28.88
C LEU A 352 6.73 42.97 29.36
N LEU A 353 7.25 42.62 30.52
CA LEU A 353 8.53 43.15 31.01
C LEU A 353 9.63 42.17 30.62
N LEU A 354 10.56 42.62 29.79
CA LEU A 354 11.70 41.82 29.35
C LEU A 354 12.97 42.37 30.08
N VAL A 355 13.71 41.44 30.66
CA VAL A 355 14.98 41.76 31.34
C VAL A 355 16.09 41.02 30.60
N LYS A 356 17.07 41.76 30.08
CA LYS A 356 18.24 41.20 29.42
C LYS A 356 19.04 40.32 30.38
N ALA A 357 19.53 39.17 29.91
CA ALA A 357 20.39 38.32 30.71
C ALA A 357 21.68 39.04 31.11
N ALA A 358 22.12 38.81 32.33
CA ALA A 358 23.44 39.26 32.77
C ALA A 358 24.51 38.38 32.11
N ARG A 359 25.62 39.01 31.74
CA ARG A 359 26.82 38.37 31.19
C ARG A 359 27.59 37.63 32.27
#